data_d378f603daeaa8f783c98672f2d24030
#
_entry.id   d378f603daeaa8f783c98672f2d24030
#
_cell.length_a   1.000
_cell.length_b   1.000
_cell.length_c   1.000
_cell.angle_alpha   90.00
_cell.angle_beta   90.00
_cell.angle_gamma   90.00
#
_symmetry.space_group_name_H-M   'P 1'
#
loop_
_entity.id
_entity.type
_entity.pdbx_description
1 polymer ?
#
loop_
_entity_poly.entity_id
_entity_poly.type
_entity_poly.pdbx_seq_one_letter_code
_entity_poly.pdbx_strand_id
1 'polypeptide(L)'
;MSAMPILPATLSLAADGTPCSPRFDDVYHTADGGPEQARHVYLTGNGLPAAWRGHDTYSILETGFGLGLNFLVTWAAWRADPQRCPRLHFVSVEKFPFRREDLQRLHARWPDFAGLSAGLLAQWPPLTAGMHRLHFDDGAVTLTLVFGDAAEQLPRLSGRFNAFYLDGFAPAKNPDMWTPELFRSLSRLARPDATLATYAAAGFVRRGLNACGFAVVRHDGYGGKLHMLAGPYLHREPLRAPVWPARQALVIGAGMAGAAAAERLASRGWQVTVLEREAAIATRSSGNHAGVLLPVLSADDNLQSRLARAGYLYTLRHLAALPGLRDWHQDGVLQLARDEAQATLQRRIVDSGYPDDYVQWLDRDAASARAGAPVASSGWWFPAAAWIHPPAWCAAALARHPELIRVHTGVDVAALARDDEGQWIARDSQGSELARAPVVVIATATSTLAQTAHLPLTRGRRVVTLLPAAAVALADTVLCRNAYLTPAFRGLRALGATAAPPDSEAAPQWHALNLAKLEAMLPGASAGIDPAQLDGRGCDRPTSPDRLPLVGAVDIAGTRTSVRLDRIARQPGLYCALGYGARGLAWSALAGELLASQICGEPLPVEKDLVDACDPARFAWRAGRTATGTD
;
A
#
# COMPACT_ATOMS: atom_id res chain seq x y z
N MET A 1 -14.99 -5.41 15.08
CA MET A 1 -15.22 -6.78 14.55
C MET A 1 -13.87 -7.44 14.49
N SER A 2 -13.74 -8.69 14.97
CA SER A 2 -12.49 -9.45 14.82
C SER A 2 -12.20 -9.61 13.33
N ALA A 3 -10.92 -9.50 12.94
CA ALA A 3 -10.52 -9.80 11.57
C ALA A 3 -10.96 -11.24 11.25
N MET A 4 -11.83 -11.41 10.27
CA MET A 4 -12.14 -12.76 9.77
C MET A 4 -10.93 -13.23 8.95
N PRO A 5 -10.40 -14.43 9.23
CA PRO A 5 -9.29 -14.96 8.47
C PRO A 5 -9.70 -15.17 7.00
N ILE A 6 -8.77 -14.91 6.10
CA ILE A 6 -8.96 -15.27 4.68
C ILE A 6 -8.78 -16.78 4.57
N LEU A 7 -9.85 -17.46 4.21
CA LEU A 7 -9.82 -18.90 3.96
C LEU A 7 -9.34 -19.15 2.53
N PRO A 8 -8.31 -19.96 2.32
CA PRO A 8 -7.88 -20.31 0.96
C PRO A 8 -8.93 -21.16 0.24
N ALA A 9 -8.98 -21.04 -1.08
CA ALA A 9 -9.71 -21.99 -1.92
C ALA A 9 -9.11 -23.39 -1.76
N THR A 10 -9.99 -24.41 -1.86
CA THR A 10 -9.56 -25.81 -1.94
C THR A 10 -9.38 -26.18 -3.40
N LEU A 11 -8.18 -26.61 -3.79
CA LEU A 11 -7.93 -27.13 -5.13
C LEU A 11 -8.61 -28.49 -5.31
N SER A 12 -9.52 -28.58 -6.26
CA SER A 12 -10.14 -29.83 -6.72
C SER A 12 -10.19 -29.85 -8.25
N LEU A 13 -10.17 -31.03 -8.81
CA LEU A 13 -10.27 -31.24 -10.27
C LEU A 13 -11.45 -32.13 -10.57
N ALA A 14 -12.26 -31.80 -11.56
CA ALA A 14 -13.30 -32.65 -12.13
C ALA A 14 -12.68 -33.85 -12.86
N ALA A 15 -13.50 -34.82 -13.29
CA ALA A 15 -13.01 -36.03 -13.95
C ALA A 15 -12.24 -35.77 -15.24
N ASP A 16 -12.54 -34.67 -15.95
CA ASP A 16 -11.85 -34.20 -17.14
C ASP A 16 -10.62 -33.32 -16.83
N GLY A 17 -10.30 -33.17 -15.54
CA GLY A 17 -9.20 -32.33 -15.06
C GLY A 17 -9.54 -30.86 -14.94
N THR A 18 -10.74 -30.38 -15.21
CA THR A 18 -11.14 -28.98 -15.05
C THR A 18 -11.10 -28.57 -13.57
N PRO A 19 -10.48 -27.42 -13.20
CA PRO A 19 -10.49 -26.92 -11.83
C PRO A 19 -11.91 -26.61 -11.36
N CYS A 20 -12.29 -27.11 -10.18
CA CYS A 20 -13.61 -26.94 -9.60
C CYS A 20 -13.53 -26.58 -8.12
N SER A 21 -14.59 -25.95 -7.63
CA SER A 21 -14.76 -25.58 -6.23
C SER A 21 -15.73 -26.55 -5.55
N PRO A 22 -15.26 -27.38 -4.60
CA PRO A 22 -16.16 -28.23 -3.82
C PRO A 22 -17.17 -27.43 -2.97
N ARG A 23 -16.80 -26.21 -2.58
CA ARG A 23 -17.65 -25.32 -1.79
C ARG A 23 -18.89 -24.85 -2.54
N PHE A 24 -18.73 -24.55 -3.83
CA PHE A 24 -19.79 -24.00 -4.68
C PHE A 24 -20.36 -25.03 -5.66
N ASP A 25 -19.79 -26.23 -5.71
CA ASP A 25 -20.13 -27.28 -6.66
C ASP A 25 -20.18 -26.75 -8.10
N ASP A 26 -19.12 -25.97 -8.49
CA ASP A 26 -19.02 -25.31 -9.79
C ASP A 26 -17.57 -25.31 -10.29
N VAL A 27 -17.37 -25.08 -11.59
CA VAL A 27 -16.06 -25.04 -12.23
C VAL A 27 -15.55 -23.60 -12.36
N TYR A 28 -14.22 -23.42 -12.31
CA TYR A 28 -13.60 -22.11 -12.49
C TYR A 28 -13.59 -21.64 -13.95
N HIS A 29 -13.63 -22.55 -14.92
CA HIS A 29 -13.76 -22.29 -16.35
C HIS A 29 -14.37 -23.51 -17.06
N THR A 30 -14.81 -23.32 -18.31
CA THR A 30 -15.34 -24.45 -19.11
C THR A 30 -14.22 -25.41 -19.50
N ALA A 31 -14.59 -26.68 -19.73
CA ALA A 31 -13.66 -27.71 -20.20
C ALA A 31 -13.06 -27.38 -21.59
N ASP A 32 -13.78 -26.61 -22.41
CA ASP A 32 -13.40 -26.23 -23.79
C ASP A 32 -12.26 -25.19 -23.88
N GLY A 33 -11.69 -24.76 -22.75
CA GLY A 33 -10.55 -23.82 -22.69
C GLY A 33 -10.81 -22.56 -21.88
N GLY A 34 -10.07 -22.41 -20.79
CA GLY A 34 -10.18 -21.24 -19.90
C GLY A 34 -9.71 -19.93 -20.57
N PRO A 35 -8.52 -19.90 -21.21
CA PRO A 35 -8.02 -18.69 -21.89
C PRO A 35 -8.94 -18.19 -23.00
N GLU A 36 -9.50 -19.07 -23.79
CA GLU A 36 -10.41 -18.75 -24.88
C GLU A 36 -11.74 -18.20 -24.36
N GLN A 37 -12.25 -18.78 -23.27
CA GLN A 37 -13.43 -18.25 -22.56
C GLN A 37 -13.16 -16.83 -22.04
N ALA A 38 -12.00 -16.59 -21.43
CA ALA A 38 -11.63 -15.26 -20.93
C ALA A 38 -11.52 -14.24 -22.07
N ARG A 39 -10.93 -14.61 -23.20
CA ARG A 39 -10.86 -13.75 -24.40
C ARG A 39 -12.24 -13.43 -24.95
N HIS A 40 -13.10 -14.45 -25.11
CA HIS A 40 -14.42 -14.27 -25.70
C HIS A 40 -15.34 -13.44 -24.78
N VAL A 41 -15.48 -13.85 -23.52
CA VAL A 41 -16.44 -13.23 -22.61
C VAL A 41 -15.96 -11.86 -22.17
N TYR A 42 -14.72 -11.76 -21.67
CA TYR A 42 -14.29 -10.57 -20.95
C TYR A 42 -13.55 -9.57 -21.82
N LEU A 43 -12.61 -10.01 -22.68
CA LEU A 43 -11.94 -9.07 -23.57
C LEU A 43 -12.90 -8.59 -24.67
N THR A 44 -13.40 -9.52 -25.49
CA THR A 44 -14.28 -9.18 -26.62
C THR A 44 -15.57 -8.51 -26.13
N GLY A 45 -16.17 -9.03 -25.05
CA GLY A 45 -17.37 -8.45 -24.45
C GLY A 45 -17.21 -7.00 -23.97
N ASN A 46 -16.00 -6.58 -23.63
CA ASN A 46 -15.66 -5.20 -23.27
C ASN A 46 -14.98 -4.42 -24.42
N GLY A 47 -14.96 -4.93 -25.65
CA GLY A 47 -14.36 -4.28 -26.81
C GLY A 47 -12.83 -4.17 -26.76
N LEU A 48 -12.15 -4.97 -25.93
CA LEU A 48 -10.69 -4.99 -25.84
C LEU A 48 -10.08 -5.86 -26.97
N PRO A 49 -8.93 -5.45 -27.50
CA PRO A 49 -8.02 -4.39 -27.09
C PRO A 49 -8.37 -2.99 -27.59
N ALA A 50 -9.30 -2.80 -28.50
CA ALA A 50 -9.57 -1.49 -29.09
C ALA A 50 -9.97 -0.42 -28.06
N ALA A 51 -10.73 -0.81 -27.01
CA ALA A 51 -11.28 0.11 -26.03
C ALA A 51 -10.23 0.81 -25.14
N TRP A 52 -9.02 0.27 -24.96
CA TRP A 52 -7.99 0.95 -24.17
C TRP A 52 -7.09 1.90 -24.99
N ARG A 53 -7.20 1.88 -26.32
CA ARG A 53 -6.38 2.72 -27.19
C ARG A 53 -6.76 4.20 -27.01
N GLY A 54 -5.75 5.07 -27.03
CA GLY A 54 -5.96 6.51 -26.82
C GLY A 54 -6.21 6.95 -25.39
N HIS A 55 -6.30 6.02 -24.41
CA HIS A 55 -6.32 6.35 -23.00
C HIS A 55 -4.90 6.41 -22.43
N ASP A 56 -4.63 7.37 -21.53
CA ASP A 56 -3.40 7.40 -20.74
C ASP A 56 -3.36 6.27 -19.70
N THR A 57 -4.53 5.95 -19.16
CA THR A 57 -4.73 4.88 -18.16
C THR A 57 -6.07 4.20 -18.42
N TYR A 58 -6.06 2.88 -18.45
CA TYR A 58 -7.28 2.08 -18.55
C TYR A 58 -7.44 1.21 -17.30
N SER A 59 -8.61 1.26 -16.69
CA SER A 59 -8.88 0.58 -15.42
C SER A 59 -9.99 -0.46 -15.56
N ILE A 60 -9.73 -1.68 -15.12
CA ILE A 60 -10.65 -2.82 -15.14
C ILE A 60 -10.96 -3.23 -13.70
N LEU A 61 -12.25 -3.47 -13.40
CA LEU A 61 -12.68 -4.07 -12.14
C LEU A 61 -13.27 -5.45 -12.40
N GLU A 62 -12.75 -6.44 -11.71
CA GLU A 62 -13.21 -7.83 -11.73
C GLU A 62 -13.80 -8.22 -10.38
N THR A 63 -14.84 -9.07 -10.43
CA THR A 63 -15.32 -9.82 -9.26
C THR A 63 -14.97 -11.30 -9.47
N GLY A 64 -14.34 -11.94 -8.44
CA GLY A 64 -13.90 -13.34 -8.53
C GLY A 64 -12.57 -13.50 -9.31
N PHE A 65 -11.44 -13.29 -8.64
CA PHE A 65 -10.11 -13.48 -9.23
C PHE A 65 -9.86 -14.95 -9.61
N GLY A 66 -10.33 -15.88 -8.77
CA GLY A 66 -10.19 -17.31 -8.99
C GLY A 66 -8.75 -17.73 -9.26
N LEU A 67 -8.50 -18.26 -10.45
CA LEU A 67 -7.17 -18.66 -10.92
C LEU A 67 -6.32 -17.48 -11.42
N GLY A 68 -6.88 -16.28 -11.52
CA GLY A 68 -6.23 -15.12 -12.13
C GLY A 68 -6.13 -15.19 -13.66
N LEU A 69 -6.89 -16.08 -14.28
CA LEU A 69 -6.78 -16.32 -15.72
C LEU A 69 -7.23 -15.11 -16.55
N ASN A 70 -8.30 -14.44 -16.16
CA ASN A 70 -8.76 -13.23 -16.83
C ASN A 70 -7.69 -12.12 -16.79
N PHE A 71 -6.98 -11.99 -15.66
CA PHE A 71 -5.85 -11.06 -15.54
C PHE A 71 -4.70 -11.46 -16.47
N LEU A 72 -4.27 -12.74 -16.47
CA LEU A 72 -3.16 -13.20 -17.31
C LEU A 72 -3.45 -13.01 -18.80
N VAL A 73 -4.68 -13.35 -19.24
CA VAL A 73 -5.14 -13.16 -20.63
C VAL A 73 -5.18 -11.67 -21.00
N THR A 74 -5.69 -10.82 -20.11
CA THR A 74 -5.75 -9.37 -20.31
C THR A 74 -4.35 -8.76 -20.38
N TRP A 75 -3.45 -9.15 -19.47
CA TRP A 75 -2.07 -8.68 -19.44
C TRP A 75 -1.30 -9.11 -20.71
N ALA A 76 -1.48 -10.36 -21.15
CA ALA A 76 -0.89 -10.85 -22.41
C ALA A 76 -1.41 -10.05 -23.63
N ALA A 77 -2.72 -9.80 -23.70
CA ALA A 77 -3.33 -9.00 -24.78
C ALA A 77 -2.83 -7.54 -24.76
N TRP A 78 -2.68 -6.94 -23.56
CA TRP A 78 -2.14 -5.59 -23.42
C TRP A 78 -0.67 -5.53 -23.89
N ARG A 79 0.17 -6.50 -23.52
CA ARG A 79 1.56 -6.58 -24.01
C ARG A 79 1.66 -6.72 -25.53
N ALA A 80 0.74 -7.48 -26.13
CA ALA A 80 0.73 -7.76 -27.55
C ALA A 80 0.22 -6.59 -28.41
N ASP A 81 -0.54 -5.64 -27.85
CA ASP A 81 -1.10 -4.50 -28.61
C ASP A 81 -0.08 -3.35 -28.71
N PRO A 82 0.45 -3.04 -29.91
CA PRO A 82 1.38 -1.92 -30.08
C PRO A 82 0.72 -0.54 -29.85
N GLN A 83 -0.61 -0.46 -29.86
CA GLN A 83 -1.39 0.75 -29.59
C GLN A 83 -2.00 0.77 -28.18
N ARG A 84 -1.51 -0.10 -27.28
CA ARG A 84 -1.99 -0.18 -25.89
C ARG A 84 -1.87 1.14 -25.16
N CYS A 85 -2.76 1.36 -24.18
CA CYS A 85 -2.60 2.46 -23.25
C CYS A 85 -1.28 2.33 -22.44
N PRO A 86 -0.62 3.45 -22.09
CA PRO A 86 0.63 3.39 -21.30
C PRO A 86 0.49 2.69 -19.94
N ARG A 87 -0.69 2.72 -19.35
CA ARG A 87 -0.93 2.17 -18.00
C ARG A 87 -2.22 1.37 -17.94
N LEU A 88 -2.12 0.15 -17.44
CA LEU A 88 -3.26 -0.74 -17.16
C LEU A 88 -3.42 -0.95 -15.66
N HIS A 89 -4.57 -0.62 -15.11
CA HIS A 89 -4.97 -1.00 -13.75
C HIS A 89 -5.99 -2.13 -13.79
N PHE A 90 -5.70 -3.21 -13.10
CA PHE A 90 -6.62 -4.33 -12.92
C PHE A 90 -6.88 -4.49 -11.42
N VAL A 91 -8.12 -4.32 -10.99
CA VAL A 91 -8.55 -4.50 -9.60
C VAL A 91 -9.46 -5.72 -9.54
N SER A 92 -9.16 -6.68 -8.69
CA SER A 92 -9.97 -7.90 -8.58
C SER A 92 -10.28 -8.22 -7.13
N VAL A 93 -11.55 -8.52 -6.85
CA VAL A 93 -12.02 -8.92 -5.51
C VAL A 93 -12.11 -10.43 -5.45
N GLU A 94 -11.55 -11.04 -4.39
CA GLU A 94 -11.55 -12.48 -4.18
C GLU A 94 -11.79 -12.84 -2.71
N LYS A 95 -12.79 -13.66 -2.46
CA LYS A 95 -13.14 -14.11 -1.09
C LYS A 95 -12.32 -15.28 -0.61
N PHE A 96 -11.97 -16.20 -1.53
CA PHE A 96 -11.27 -17.45 -1.27
C PHE A 96 -10.07 -17.59 -2.20
N PRO A 97 -9.00 -16.78 -2.00
CA PRO A 97 -7.83 -16.83 -2.87
C PRO A 97 -7.13 -18.17 -2.76
N PHE A 98 -6.59 -18.67 -3.88
CA PHE A 98 -5.75 -19.85 -3.88
C PHE A 98 -4.42 -19.60 -3.15
N ARG A 99 -3.86 -20.67 -2.59
CA ARG A 99 -2.47 -20.69 -2.17
C ARG A 99 -1.54 -20.58 -3.37
N ARG A 100 -0.37 -20.03 -3.17
CA ARG A 100 0.64 -19.84 -4.22
C ARG A 100 0.99 -21.15 -4.93
N GLU A 101 1.15 -22.22 -4.17
CA GLU A 101 1.50 -23.55 -4.68
C GLU A 101 0.38 -24.13 -5.57
N ASP A 102 -0.87 -23.89 -5.22
CA ASP A 102 -2.02 -24.33 -6.00
C ASP A 102 -2.13 -23.55 -7.32
N LEU A 103 -1.94 -22.22 -7.27
CA LEU A 103 -1.86 -21.39 -8.48
C LEU A 103 -0.74 -21.85 -9.40
N GLN A 104 0.44 -22.16 -8.85
CA GLN A 104 1.59 -22.65 -9.63
C GLN A 104 1.25 -23.93 -10.37
N ARG A 105 0.59 -24.90 -9.72
CA ARG A 105 0.13 -26.16 -10.33
C ARG A 105 -0.91 -25.91 -11.43
N LEU A 106 -1.85 -24.99 -11.18
CA LEU A 106 -2.92 -24.66 -12.12
C LEU A 106 -2.39 -23.94 -13.35
N HIS A 107 -1.50 -22.96 -13.17
CA HIS A 107 -0.92 -22.18 -14.27
C HIS A 107 0.01 -23.01 -15.18
N ALA A 108 0.61 -24.09 -14.68
CA ALA A 108 1.40 -25.02 -15.50
C ALA A 108 0.63 -25.61 -16.70
N ARG A 109 -0.70 -25.53 -16.67
CA ARG A 109 -1.58 -25.95 -17.78
C ARG A 109 -1.56 -24.98 -18.97
N TRP A 110 -1.08 -23.77 -18.78
CA TRP A 110 -1.05 -22.72 -19.80
C TRP A 110 0.37 -22.22 -20.04
N PRO A 111 1.20 -22.97 -20.78
CA PRO A 111 2.60 -22.64 -21.01
C PRO A 111 2.81 -21.28 -21.69
N ASP A 112 1.85 -20.82 -22.49
CA ASP A 112 1.89 -19.50 -23.15
C ASP A 112 1.92 -18.33 -22.14
N PHE A 113 1.43 -18.55 -20.93
CA PHE A 113 1.46 -17.54 -19.86
C PHE A 113 2.56 -17.79 -18.83
N ALA A 114 3.48 -18.73 -19.06
CA ALA A 114 4.48 -19.13 -18.05
C ALA A 114 5.26 -17.94 -17.48
N GLY A 115 5.73 -17.01 -18.33
CA GLY A 115 6.46 -15.81 -17.90
C GLY A 115 5.60 -14.83 -17.08
N LEU A 116 4.34 -14.64 -17.47
CA LEU A 116 3.39 -13.78 -16.74
C LEU A 116 3.00 -14.39 -15.40
N SER A 117 2.74 -15.69 -15.41
CA SER A 117 2.45 -16.49 -14.21
C SER A 117 3.61 -16.44 -13.22
N ALA A 118 4.85 -16.62 -13.67
CA ALA A 118 6.03 -16.52 -12.81
C ALA A 118 6.12 -15.13 -12.16
N GLY A 119 5.87 -14.06 -12.91
CA GLY A 119 5.83 -12.68 -12.39
C GLY A 119 4.74 -12.49 -11.33
N LEU A 120 3.53 -13.01 -11.57
CA LEU A 120 2.41 -12.95 -10.63
C LEU A 120 2.74 -13.72 -9.34
N LEU A 121 3.22 -14.96 -9.46
CA LEU A 121 3.54 -15.83 -8.33
C LEU A 121 4.71 -15.30 -7.48
N ALA A 122 5.68 -14.62 -8.10
CA ALA A 122 6.78 -13.98 -7.37
C ALA A 122 6.31 -12.87 -6.42
N GLN A 123 5.19 -12.22 -6.74
CA GLN A 123 4.61 -11.14 -5.93
C GLN A 123 3.33 -11.57 -5.18
N TRP A 124 2.93 -12.86 -5.26
CA TRP A 124 1.69 -13.33 -4.60
C TRP A 124 1.74 -13.05 -3.10
N PRO A 125 0.74 -12.33 -2.55
CA PRO A 125 0.77 -11.91 -1.16
C PRO A 125 0.43 -13.04 -0.20
N PRO A 126 0.83 -12.95 1.08
CA PRO A 126 0.24 -13.74 2.15
C PRO A 126 -1.28 -13.55 2.17
N LEU A 127 -2.03 -14.60 2.49
CA LEU A 127 -3.50 -14.58 2.44
C LEU A 127 -4.07 -13.80 3.64
N THR A 128 -3.88 -12.49 3.64
CA THR A 128 -4.38 -11.56 4.65
C THR A 128 -5.45 -10.64 4.05
N ALA A 129 -6.47 -10.29 4.84
CA ALA A 129 -7.56 -9.43 4.39
C ALA A 129 -7.07 -8.04 3.97
N GLY A 130 -7.74 -7.44 2.98
CA GLY A 130 -7.48 -6.08 2.49
C GLY A 130 -6.91 -6.01 1.08
N MET A 131 -6.37 -4.86 0.73
CA MET A 131 -5.85 -4.60 -0.61
C MET A 131 -4.35 -4.88 -0.72
N HIS A 132 -3.97 -5.61 -1.77
CA HIS A 132 -2.60 -5.96 -2.12
C HIS A 132 -2.29 -5.43 -3.51
N ARG A 133 -1.51 -4.34 -3.60
CA ARG A 133 -1.11 -3.76 -4.89
C ARG A 133 0.21 -4.32 -5.36
N LEU A 134 0.23 -4.81 -6.60
CA LEU A 134 1.38 -5.40 -7.28
C LEU A 134 1.66 -4.61 -8.56
N HIS A 135 2.92 -4.49 -8.92
CA HIS A 135 3.35 -3.78 -10.13
C HIS A 135 4.14 -4.70 -11.04
N PHE A 136 3.83 -4.66 -12.33
CA PHE A 136 4.48 -5.42 -13.39
C PHE A 136 4.86 -4.48 -14.53
N ASP A 137 5.74 -4.94 -15.42
CA ASP A 137 6.20 -4.16 -16.59
C ASP A 137 6.65 -2.75 -16.20
N ASP A 138 7.60 -2.67 -15.25
CA ASP A 138 8.14 -1.42 -14.69
C ASP A 138 7.06 -0.46 -14.16
N GLY A 139 5.93 -1.03 -13.70
CA GLY A 139 4.80 -0.30 -13.15
C GLY A 139 3.76 0.11 -14.19
N ALA A 140 3.91 -0.25 -15.47
CA ALA A 140 2.90 0.00 -16.48
C ALA A 140 1.63 -0.85 -16.29
N VAL A 141 1.76 -2.04 -15.69
CA VAL A 141 0.63 -2.89 -15.31
C VAL A 141 0.55 -2.95 -13.78
N THR A 142 -0.60 -2.59 -13.25
CA THR A 142 -0.89 -2.62 -11.81
C THR A 142 -2.05 -3.58 -11.54
N LEU A 143 -1.81 -4.60 -10.73
CA LEU A 143 -2.85 -5.47 -10.18
C LEU A 143 -3.10 -5.10 -8.73
N THR A 144 -4.36 -4.88 -8.37
CA THR A 144 -4.78 -4.73 -6.97
C THR A 144 -5.71 -5.89 -6.62
N LEU A 145 -5.20 -6.85 -5.85
CA LEU A 145 -6.00 -7.93 -5.28
C LEU A 145 -6.69 -7.42 -4.02
N VAL A 146 -7.98 -7.66 -3.91
CA VAL A 146 -8.79 -7.26 -2.75
C VAL A 146 -9.32 -8.53 -2.11
N PHE A 147 -8.64 -9.00 -1.06
CA PHE A 147 -9.06 -10.22 -0.37
C PHE A 147 -10.16 -9.95 0.63
N GLY A 148 -11.33 -10.51 0.37
CA GLY A 148 -12.54 -10.38 1.19
C GLY A 148 -13.83 -10.53 0.37
N ASP A 149 -14.96 -10.43 1.06
CA ASP A 149 -16.29 -10.53 0.45
C ASP A 149 -16.58 -9.34 -0.47
N ALA A 150 -17.07 -9.60 -1.68
CA ALA A 150 -17.33 -8.57 -2.68
C ALA A 150 -18.40 -7.55 -2.21
N ALA A 151 -19.42 -7.99 -1.49
CA ALA A 151 -20.46 -7.09 -0.97
C ALA A 151 -19.91 -6.12 0.09
N GLU A 152 -18.87 -6.54 0.83
CA GLU A 152 -18.20 -5.70 1.83
C GLU A 152 -17.10 -4.83 1.21
N GLN A 153 -16.35 -5.37 0.24
CA GLN A 153 -15.18 -4.70 -0.30
C GLN A 153 -15.50 -3.67 -1.40
N LEU A 154 -16.44 -3.96 -2.31
CA LEU A 154 -16.79 -3.02 -3.37
C LEU A 154 -17.22 -1.64 -2.87
N PRO A 155 -18.03 -1.50 -1.79
CA PRO A 155 -18.35 -0.17 -1.22
C PRO A 155 -17.13 0.60 -0.72
N ARG A 156 -16.04 -0.08 -0.37
CA ARG A 156 -14.80 0.48 0.17
C ARG A 156 -13.76 0.82 -0.90
N LEU A 157 -13.99 0.45 -2.16
CA LEU A 157 -13.12 0.83 -3.26
C LEU A 157 -13.27 2.32 -3.59
N SER A 158 -12.13 2.95 -3.91
CA SER A 158 -12.04 4.30 -4.42
C SER A 158 -11.38 4.30 -5.79
N GLY A 159 -12.10 4.81 -6.80
CA GLY A 159 -11.67 4.82 -8.19
C GLY A 159 -12.85 4.78 -9.14
N ARG A 160 -12.55 4.88 -10.43
CA ARG A 160 -13.52 4.76 -11.53
C ARG A 160 -12.95 3.84 -12.60
N PHE A 161 -13.76 2.93 -13.12
CA PHE A 161 -13.34 1.86 -14.01
C PHE A 161 -13.93 2.01 -15.41
N ASN A 162 -13.13 1.66 -16.42
CA ASN A 162 -13.52 1.69 -17.84
C ASN A 162 -14.23 0.39 -18.24
N ALA A 163 -13.86 -0.74 -17.62
CA ALA A 163 -14.45 -2.04 -17.93
C ALA A 163 -14.72 -2.84 -16.65
N PHE A 164 -15.76 -3.67 -16.71
CA PHE A 164 -16.14 -4.57 -15.63
C PHE A 164 -16.16 -6.02 -16.14
N TYR A 165 -15.40 -6.87 -15.47
CA TYR A 165 -15.44 -8.32 -15.61
C TYR A 165 -16.27 -8.87 -14.45
N LEU A 166 -17.57 -9.06 -14.68
CA LEU A 166 -18.45 -9.60 -13.64
C LEU A 166 -18.37 -11.12 -13.69
N ASP A 167 -17.40 -11.64 -12.95
CA ASP A 167 -17.10 -13.07 -12.84
C ASP A 167 -17.44 -13.59 -11.43
N GLY A 168 -17.41 -14.91 -11.27
CA GLY A 168 -17.76 -15.63 -10.06
C GLY A 168 -18.55 -16.88 -10.40
N PHE A 169 -18.83 -17.73 -9.41
CA PHE A 169 -19.63 -18.95 -9.62
C PHE A 169 -21.08 -18.64 -10.02
N ALA A 170 -21.71 -19.59 -10.69
CA ALA A 170 -23.03 -19.44 -11.28
C ALA A 170 -24.05 -18.86 -10.27
N PRO A 171 -24.98 -17.98 -10.71
CA PRO A 171 -25.94 -17.31 -9.80
C PRO A 171 -26.77 -18.27 -8.93
N ALA A 172 -27.03 -19.48 -9.38
CA ALA A 172 -27.72 -20.51 -8.60
C ALA A 172 -26.83 -21.16 -7.52
N LYS A 173 -25.49 -21.10 -7.69
CA LYS A 173 -24.49 -21.72 -6.79
C LYS A 173 -23.90 -20.72 -5.81
N ASN A 174 -23.82 -19.45 -6.19
CA ASN A 174 -23.26 -18.36 -5.38
C ASN A 174 -24.13 -17.08 -5.52
N PRO A 175 -25.36 -17.07 -4.98
CA PRO A 175 -26.30 -15.96 -5.16
C PRO A 175 -25.78 -14.63 -4.59
N ASP A 176 -24.90 -14.66 -3.58
CA ASP A 176 -24.37 -13.46 -2.91
C ASP A 176 -23.59 -12.53 -3.85
N MET A 177 -23.03 -13.08 -4.94
CA MET A 177 -22.31 -12.33 -5.97
C MET A 177 -23.22 -11.62 -6.99
N TRP A 178 -24.53 -11.84 -6.94
CA TRP A 178 -25.49 -11.40 -7.97
C TRP A 178 -26.63 -10.56 -7.40
N THR A 179 -26.33 -9.77 -6.37
CA THR A 179 -27.33 -8.97 -5.65
C THR A 179 -27.50 -7.56 -6.24
N PRO A 180 -28.66 -6.91 -6.05
CA PRO A 180 -28.85 -5.50 -6.43
C PRO A 180 -27.85 -4.54 -5.76
N GLU A 181 -27.41 -4.84 -4.54
CA GLU A 181 -26.42 -4.06 -3.77
C GLU A 181 -25.07 -4.09 -4.45
N LEU A 182 -24.63 -5.28 -4.93
CA LEU A 182 -23.40 -5.45 -5.69
C LEU A 182 -23.49 -4.65 -7.00
N PHE A 183 -24.58 -4.76 -7.75
CA PHE A 183 -24.75 -4.03 -9.02
C PHE A 183 -24.76 -2.51 -8.83
N ARG A 184 -25.35 -1.99 -7.73
CA ARG A 184 -25.25 -0.57 -7.36
C ARG A 184 -23.82 -0.15 -7.06
N SER A 185 -23.04 -1.01 -6.42
CA SER A 185 -21.63 -0.76 -6.15
C SER A 185 -20.80 -0.66 -7.44
N LEU A 186 -21.07 -1.54 -8.43
CA LEU A 186 -20.45 -1.46 -9.76
C LEU A 186 -20.82 -0.14 -10.47
N SER A 187 -22.11 0.22 -10.46
CA SER A 187 -22.61 1.49 -11.04
C SER A 187 -21.89 2.72 -10.45
N ARG A 188 -21.73 2.77 -9.11
CA ARG A 188 -21.00 3.84 -8.43
C ARG A 188 -19.53 3.94 -8.91
N LEU A 189 -18.93 2.83 -9.27
CA LEU A 189 -17.53 2.73 -9.69
C LEU A 189 -17.34 2.88 -11.21
N ALA A 190 -18.41 2.96 -11.99
CA ALA A 190 -18.32 3.09 -13.43
C ALA A 190 -17.88 4.49 -13.89
N ARG A 191 -16.98 4.52 -14.89
CA ARG A 191 -16.71 5.74 -15.67
C ARG A 191 -17.88 5.99 -16.63
N PRO A 192 -18.08 7.21 -17.10
CA PRO A 192 -18.86 7.43 -18.31
C PRO A 192 -18.32 6.53 -19.43
N ASP A 193 -19.21 5.95 -20.22
CA ASP A 193 -18.87 5.04 -21.34
C ASP A 193 -18.16 3.73 -20.90
N ALA A 194 -18.19 3.37 -19.61
CA ALA A 194 -17.70 2.09 -19.15
C ALA A 194 -18.48 0.93 -19.78
N THR A 195 -17.86 -0.23 -19.89
CA THR A 195 -18.48 -1.46 -20.39
C THR A 195 -18.52 -2.53 -19.31
N LEU A 196 -19.44 -3.49 -19.44
CA LEU A 196 -19.53 -4.64 -18.55
C LEU A 196 -19.75 -5.90 -19.39
N ALA A 197 -19.05 -6.98 -19.03
CA ALA A 197 -19.29 -8.29 -19.59
C ALA A 197 -19.35 -9.37 -18.51
N THR A 198 -20.20 -10.39 -18.71
CA THR A 198 -20.34 -11.55 -17.82
C THR A 198 -20.82 -12.76 -18.59
N TYR A 199 -20.32 -13.92 -18.22
CA TYR A 199 -20.82 -15.19 -18.76
C TYR A 199 -22.23 -15.55 -18.27
N ALA A 200 -22.70 -14.94 -17.18
CA ALA A 200 -23.98 -15.26 -16.55
C ALA A 200 -25.14 -14.54 -17.26
N ALA A 201 -25.93 -15.28 -18.04
CA ALA A 201 -27.02 -14.72 -18.85
C ALA A 201 -28.41 -14.83 -18.20
N ALA A 202 -28.50 -15.10 -16.89
CA ALA A 202 -29.77 -15.23 -16.16
C ALA A 202 -30.61 -13.94 -16.25
N GLY A 203 -31.94 -14.10 -16.42
CA GLY A 203 -32.84 -12.98 -16.64
C GLY A 203 -32.85 -11.93 -15.51
N PHE A 204 -32.69 -12.37 -14.25
CA PHE A 204 -32.64 -11.44 -13.12
C PHE A 204 -31.32 -10.67 -13.08
N VAL A 205 -30.18 -11.27 -13.46
CA VAL A 205 -28.89 -10.58 -13.59
C VAL A 205 -29.00 -9.46 -14.64
N ARG A 206 -29.52 -9.78 -15.84
CA ARG A 206 -29.74 -8.77 -16.88
C ARG A 206 -30.63 -7.61 -16.40
N ARG A 207 -31.78 -7.93 -15.79
CA ARG A 207 -32.68 -6.88 -15.28
C ARG A 207 -32.03 -6.06 -14.17
N GLY A 208 -31.30 -6.67 -13.25
CA GLY A 208 -30.59 -5.98 -12.17
C GLY A 208 -29.50 -5.03 -12.68
N LEU A 209 -28.68 -5.47 -13.63
CA LEU A 209 -27.65 -4.63 -14.25
C LEU A 209 -28.25 -3.46 -15.02
N ASN A 210 -29.33 -3.72 -15.81
CA ASN A 210 -30.01 -2.66 -16.55
C ASN A 210 -30.66 -1.64 -15.61
N ALA A 211 -31.22 -2.06 -14.49
CA ALA A 211 -31.76 -1.16 -13.47
C ALA A 211 -30.69 -0.28 -12.80
N CYS A 212 -29.41 -0.70 -12.85
CA CYS A 212 -28.27 0.06 -12.36
C CYS A 212 -27.53 0.86 -13.45
N GLY A 213 -28.09 0.94 -14.67
CA GLY A 213 -27.58 1.78 -15.74
C GLY A 213 -26.65 1.09 -16.73
N PHE A 214 -26.37 -0.21 -16.59
CA PHE A 214 -25.64 -0.99 -17.60
C PHE A 214 -26.62 -1.53 -18.65
N ALA A 215 -26.54 -1.07 -19.89
CA ALA A 215 -27.41 -1.51 -20.98
C ALA A 215 -26.96 -2.85 -21.55
N VAL A 216 -26.91 -3.89 -20.72
CA VAL A 216 -26.45 -5.21 -21.15
C VAL A 216 -27.51 -5.95 -21.96
N VAL A 217 -27.06 -6.57 -23.04
CA VAL A 217 -27.85 -7.43 -23.92
C VAL A 217 -27.24 -8.82 -24.02
N ARG A 218 -27.99 -9.77 -24.57
CA ARG A 218 -27.48 -11.11 -24.83
C ARG A 218 -26.59 -11.13 -26.07
N HIS A 219 -25.46 -11.79 -25.96
CA HIS A 219 -24.56 -12.15 -27.04
C HIS A 219 -24.36 -13.66 -27.02
N ASP A 220 -23.73 -14.20 -28.07
CA ASP A 220 -23.36 -15.61 -28.13
C ASP A 220 -22.39 -15.94 -27.01
N GLY A 221 -22.64 -16.99 -26.26
CA GLY A 221 -21.78 -17.47 -25.18
C GLY A 221 -20.56 -18.22 -25.69
N TYR A 222 -19.80 -18.82 -24.76
CA TYR A 222 -18.63 -19.65 -25.08
C TYR A 222 -18.80 -21.09 -24.55
N GLY A 223 -18.29 -22.05 -25.32
CA GLY A 223 -18.40 -23.45 -24.98
C GLY A 223 -19.87 -23.89 -24.91
N GLY A 224 -20.23 -24.73 -23.95
CA GLY A 224 -21.61 -25.19 -23.76
C GLY A 224 -22.63 -24.15 -23.30
N LYS A 225 -22.25 -22.84 -23.15
CA LYS A 225 -23.17 -21.75 -22.74
C LYS A 225 -23.68 -21.01 -23.97
N LEU A 226 -25.01 -21.02 -24.15
CA LEU A 226 -25.66 -20.38 -25.32
C LEU A 226 -25.50 -18.85 -25.32
N HIS A 227 -25.49 -18.21 -24.17
CA HIS A 227 -25.48 -16.74 -24.06
C HIS A 227 -24.55 -16.23 -22.98
N MET A 228 -24.00 -15.04 -23.22
CA MET A 228 -23.37 -14.14 -22.27
C MET A 228 -24.10 -12.79 -22.27
N LEU A 229 -23.79 -11.91 -21.31
CA LEU A 229 -24.27 -10.52 -21.29
C LEU A 229 -23.08 -9.58 -21.46
N ALA A 230 -23.25 -8.58 -22.33
CA ALA A 230 -22.33 -7.46 -22.43
C ALA A 230 -23.07 -6.18 -22.81
N GLY A 231 -22.50 -5.02 -22.46
CA GLY A 231 -23.06 -3.74 -22.82
C GLY A 231 -22.44 -2.53 -22.11
N PRO A 232 -22.75 -1.32 -22.59
CA PRO A 232 -22.22 -0.08 -22.05
C PRO A 232 -22.98 0.38 -20.79
N TYR A 233 -22.32 1.26 -20.01
CA TYR A 233 -22.91 2.04 -18.93
C TYR A 233 -23.47 3.37 -19.50
N LEU A 234 -24.73 3.66 -19.24
CA LEU A 234 -25.44 4.76 -19.89
C LEU A 234 -25.42 6.09 -19.11
N HIS A 235 -25.10 6.06 -17.81
CA HIS A 235 -25.07 7.29 -17.02
C HIS A 235 -23.79 8.08 -17.28
N ARG A 236 -23.94 9.36 -17.62
CA ARG A 236 -22.84 10.25 -18.03
C ARG A 236 -22.57 11.35 -17.00
N GLU A 237 -22.45 11.02 -15.74
CA GLU A 237 -21.97 12.00 -14.77
C GLU A 237 -20.52 12.37 -15.08
N PRO A 238 -20.18 13.67 -15.22
CA PRO A 238 -18.82 14.09 -15.52
C PRO A 238 -17.87 13.65 -14.41
N LEU A 239 -16.76 13.02 -14.81
CA LEU A 239 -15.69 12.71 -13.86
C LEU A 239 -15.00 14.01 -13.45
N ARG A 240 -14.88 14.23 -12.15
CA ARG A 240 -14.01 15.26 -11.58
C ARG A 240 -12.62 14.68 -11.35
N ALA A 241 -12.00 14.12 -12.38
CA ALA A 241 -10.60 13.73 -12.31
C ALA A 241 -9.73 15.00 -12.35
N PRO A 242 -8.65 15.06 -11.59
CA PRO A 242 -7.70 16.16 -11.70
C PRO A 242 -7.16 16.23 -13.14
N VAL A 243 -7.25 17.40 -13.76
CA VAL A 243 -6.62 17.68 -15.05
C VAL A 243 -5.49 18.66 -14.80
N TRP A 244 -4.28 18.25 -15.15
CA TRP A 244 -3.09 19.05 -14.95
C TRP A 244 -2.61 19.63 -16.29
N PRO A 245 -2.23 20.92 -16.35
CA PRO A 245 -1.73 21.53 -17.60
C PRO A 245 -0.40 20.92 -18.04
N ALA A 246 0.38 20.41 -17.10
CA ALA A 246 1.62 19.68 -17.34
C ALA A 246 1.83 18.63 -16.25
N ARG A 247 2.52 17.53 -16.58
CA ARG A 247 2.94 16.50 -15.61
C ARG A 247 4.24 16.92 -14.91
N GLN A 248 4.15 17.99 -14.13
CA GLN A 248 5.27 18.55 -13.38
C GLN A 248 4.90 18.65 -11.91
N ALA A 249 5.81 18.26 -11.02
CA ALA A 249 5.60 18.33 -9.58
C ALA A 249 6.85 18.84 -8.85
N LEU A 250 6.63 19.60 -7.77
CA LEU A 250 7.65 19.90 -6.77
C LEU A 250 7.43 18.98 -5.58
N VAL A 251 8.52 18.43 -5.05
CA VAL A 251 8.52 17.71 -3.78
C VAL A 251 9.46 18.42 -2.82
N ILE A 252 8.95 18.85 -1.67
CA ILE A 252 9.72 19.58 -0.67
C ILE A 252 10.13 18.63 0.44
N GLY A 253 11.43 18.33 0.50
CA GLY A 253 12.06 17.36 1.40
C GLY A 253 12.44 16.05 0.69
N ALA A 254 13.71 15.62 0.84
CA ALA A 254 14.29 14.40 0.26
C ALA A 254 14.48 13.28 1.31
N GLY A 255 13.62 13.22 2.33
CA GLY A 255 13.49 12.06 3.21
C GLY A 255 12.65 10.96 2.58
N MET A 256 12.39 9.86 3.32
CA MET A 256 11.60 8.71 2.83
C MET A 256 10.26 9.10 2.20
N ALA A 257 9.53 10.06 2.80
CA ALA A 257 8.24 10.49 2.30
C ALA A 257 8.35 11.17 0.93
N GLY A 258 9.31 12.10 0.79
CA GLY A 258 9.53 12.81 -0.47
C GLY A 258 10.13 11.92 -1.54
N ALA A 259 11.11 11.06 -1.20
CA ALA A 259 11.71 10.12 -2.13
C ALA A 259 10.67 9.14 -2.72
N ALA A 260 9.78 8.59 -1.86
CA ALA A 260 8.71 7.73 -2.31
C ALA A 260 7.69 8.46 -3.21
N ALA A 261 7.30 9.69 -2.85
CA ALA A 261 6.37 10.49 -3.66
C ALA A 261 6.99 10.84 -5.03
N ALA A 262 8.25 11.27 -5.06
CA ALA A 262 8.96 11.60 -6.29
C ALA A 262 9.09 10.38 -7.22
N GLU A 263 9.52 9.24 -6.69
CA GLU A 263 9.66 8.01 -7.45
C GLU A 263 8.31 7.53 -8.01
N ARG A 264 7.23 7.54 -7.21
CA ARG A 264 5.91 7.11 -7.67
C ARG A 264 5.28 8.04 -8.70
N LEU A 265 5.54 9.35 -8.63
CA LEU A 265 5.13 10.30 -9.66
C LEU A 265 5.95 10.11 -10.94
N ALA A 266 7.27 9.98 -10.84
CA ALA A 266 8.15 9.76 -11.98
C ALA A 266 7.80 8.45 -12.71
N SER A 267 7.46 7.37 -11.99
CA SER A 267 7.00 6.12 -12.59
C SER A 267 5.71 6.27 -13.43
N ARG A 268 5.03 7.42 -13.31
CA ARG A 268 3.84 7.83 -14.08
C ARG A 268 4.16 8.87 -15.17
N GLY A 269 5.45 9.08 -15.44
CA GLY A 269 5.92 10.03 -16.45
C GLY A 269 5.87 11.50 -16.02
N TRP A 270 5.83 11.77 -14.69
CA TRP A 270 5.92 13.13 -14.17
C TRP A 270 7.38 13.58 -14.09
N GLN A 271 7.64 14.82 -14.49
CA GLN A 271 8.90 15.51 -14.18
C GLN A 271 8.83 16.03 -12.75
N VAL A 272 9.76 15.60 -11.92
CA VAL A 272 9.76 15.90 -10.48
C VAL A 272 11.02 16.65 -10.09
N THR A 273 10.84 17.83 -9.51
CA THR A 273 11.93 18.58 -8.86
C THR A 273 11.82 18.40 -7.36
N VAL A 274 12.85 17.83 -6.74
CA VAL A 274 12.94 17.64 -5.28
C VAL A 274 13.84 18.73 -4.71
N LEU A 275 13.33 19.49 -3.73
CA LEU A 275 14.07 20.54 -3.03
C LEU A 275 14.33 20.09 -1.58
N GLU A 276 15.60 19.95 -1.22
CA GLU A 276 16.04 19.53 0.12
C GLU A 276 16.93 20.62 0.75
N ARG A 277 16.57 21.06 1.96
CA ARG A 277 17.31 22.11 2.66
C ARG A 277 18.68 21.70 3.18
N GLU A 278 18.84 20.43 3.50
CA GLU A 278 20.12 19.90 3.99
C GLU A 278 21.09 19.69 2.81
N ALA A 279 22.40 19.66 3.12
CA ALA A 279 23.44 19.45 2.10
C ALA A 279 23.39 18.05 1.45
N ALA A 280 22.66 17.11 2.05
CA ALA A 280 22.46 15.75 1.54
C ALA A 280 21.05 15.26 1.83
N ILE A 281 20.60 14.30 1.02
CA ILE A 281 19.29 13.64 1.19
C ILE A 281 19.25 12.79 2.47
N ALA A 282 18.05 12.57 3.02
CA ALA A 282 17.79 11.63 4.10
C ALA A 282 18.61 11.83 5.40
N THR A 283 19.07 13.03 5.70
CA THR A 283 19.94 13.33 6.86
C THR A 283 19.20 13.53 8.18
N ARG A 284 17.89 13.85 8.15
CA ARG A 284 17.07 14.08 9.35
C ARG A 284 16.42 12.80 9.86
N SER A 285 15.10 12.74 9.98
CA SER A 285 14.34 11.58 10.48
C SER A 285 14.61 10.28 9.70
N SER A 286 14.96 10.40 8.42
CA SER A 286 15.29 9.30 7.52
C SER A 286 16.76 8.88 7.53
N GLY A 287 17.62 9.49 8.37
CA GLY A 287 19.06 9.23 8.38
C GLY A 287 19.51 8.15 9.38
N ASN A 288 18.65 7.31 9.90
CA ASN A 288 19.03 6.25 10.83
C ASN A 288 19.95 5.23 10.16
N HIS A 289 20.90 4.68 10.93
CA HIS A 289 21.83 3.65 10.47
C HIS A 289 21.08 2.41 9.97
N ALA A 290 20.12 1.93 10.73
CA ALA A 290 19.18 0.90 10.34
C ALA A 290 17.81 1.13 10.99
N GLY A 291 16.76 0.73 10.30
CA GLY A 291 15.40 0.76 10.80
C GLY A 291 14.68 -0.55 10.55
N VAL A 292 13.60 -0.78 11.26
CA VAL A 292 12.86 -2.04 11.24
C VAL A 292 11.54 -1.87 10.49
N LEU A 293 11.29 -2.74 9.54
CA LEU A 293 10.05 -2.86 8.80
C LEU A 293 9.26 -4.08 9.30
N LEU A 294 8.18 -3.84 10.05
CA LEU A 294 7.28 -4.86 10.56
C LEU A 294 5.85 -4.32 10.58
N PRO A 295 4.83 -5.20 10.52
CA PRO A 295 3.43 -4.81 10.67
C PRO A 295 3.07 -4.49 12.12
N VAL A 296 1.83 -4.05 12.31
CA VAL A 296 1.19 -3.90 13.63
C VAL A 296 -0.04 -4.78 13.64
N LEU A 297 -0.18 -5.59 14.67
CA LEU A 297 -1.35 -6.44 14.87
C LEU A 297 -2.17 -5.96 16.06
N SER A 298 -3.49 -6.07 15.97
CA SER A 298 -4.44 -5.86 17.04
C SER A 298 -5.58 -6.88 16.94
N ALA A 299 -6.21 -7.18 18.06
CA ALA A 299 -7.29 -8.17 18.12
C ALA A 299 -8.55 -7.74 17.34
N ASP A 300 -8.74 -6.44 17.15
CA ASP A 300 -9.88 -5.82 16.48
C ASP A 300 -9.60 -5.44 15.03
N ASP A 301 -8.39 -5.72 14.52
CA ASP A 301 -7.91 -5.32 13.19
C ASP A 301 -8.25 -3.86 12.83
N ASN A 302 -7.95 -2.96 13.76
CA ASN A 302 -8.29 -1.54 13.63
C ASN A 302 -7.57 -0.86 12.46
N LEU A 303 -7.94 0.40 12.20
CA LEU A 303 -7.39 1.19 11.08
C LEU A 303 -5.86 1.23 11.06
N GLN A 304 -5.22 1.30 12.23
CA GLN A 304 -3.76 1.33 12.33
C GLN A 304 -3.13 -0.01 11.93
N SER A 305 -3.72 -1.14 12.36
CA SER A 305 -3.24 -2.49 12.00
C SER A 305 -3.42 -2.77 10.52
N ARG A 306 -4.57 -2.39 9.95
CA ARG A 306 -4.86 -2.55 8.53
C ARG A 306 -3.94 -1.69 7.64
N LEU A 307 -3.75 -0.41 8.00
CA LEU A 307 -2.84 0.47 7.28
C LEU A 307 -1.38 0.00 7.39
N ALA A 308 -0.96 -0.45 8.59
CA ALA A 308 0.38 -0.98 8.79
C ALA A 308 0.61 -2.27 7.99
N ARG A 309 -0.37 -3.17 7.91
CA ARG A 309 -0.32 -4.38 7.08
C ARG A 309 -0.18 -4.03 5.59
N ALA A 310 -1.05 -3.16 5.09
CA ALA A 310 -1.00 -2.71 3.69
C ALA A 310 0.35 -2.06 3.35
N GLY A 311 0.83 -1.14 4.20
CA GLY A 311 2.10 -0.46 4.01
C GLY A 311 3.31 -1.38 4.11
N TYR A 312 3.32 -2.29 5.08
CA TYR A 312 4.36 -3.29 5.26
C TYR A 312 4.51 -4.19 4.01
N LEU A 313 3.41 -4.80 3.57
CA LEU A 313 3.43 -5.70 2.41
C LEU A 313 3.74 -4.96 1.10
N TYR A 314 3.26 -3.73 0.95
CA TYR A 314 3.60 -2.90 -0.20
C TYR A 314 5.09 -2.52 -0.20
N THR A 315 5.63 -2.10 0.96
CA THR A 315 7.03 -1.68 1.07
C THR A 315 8.00 -2.83 0.78
N LEU A 316 7.73 -4.05 1.24
CA LEU A 316 8.56 -5.21 0.92
C LEU A 316 8.69 -5.43 -0.60
N ARG A 317 7.57 -5.39 -1.33
CA ARG A 317 7.58 -5.51 -2.80
C ARG A 317 8.29 -4.33 -3.48
N HIS A 318 8.07 -3.12 -2.96
CA HIS A 318 8.72 -1.92 -3.48
C HIS A 318 10.25 -1.98 -3.32
N LEU A 319 10.75 -2.41 -2.16
CA LEU A 319 12.20 -2.57 -1.92
C LEU A 319 12.81 -3.61 -2.86
N ALA A 320 12.16 -4.76 -3.02
CA ALA A 320 12.61 -5.83 -3.91
C ALA A 320 12.64 -5.38 -5.39
N ALA A 321 11.79 -4.42 -5.77
CA ALA A 321 11.72 -3.88 -7.12
C ALA A 321 12.68 -2.70 -7.40
N LEU A 322 13.38 -2.17 -6.37
CA LEU A 322 14.32 -1.05 -6.56
C LEU A 322 15.68 -1.55 -7.05
N PRO A 323 16.11 -1.15 -8.27
CA PRO A 323 17.39 -1.54 -8.79
C PRO A 323 18.55 -1.03 -7.90
N GLY A 324 19.53 -1.90 -7.65
CA GLY A 324 20.76 -1.51 -6.94
C GLY A 324 20.62 -1.32 -5.43
N LEU A 325 19.43 -1.39 -4.84
CA LEU A 325 19.27 -1.36 -3.39
C LEU A 325 19.80 -2.67 -2.77
N ARG A 326 20.87 -2.56 -1.94
CA ARG A 326 21.54 -3.70 -1.30
C ARG A 326 21.44 -3.66 0.23
N ASP A 327 21.28 -2.48 0.80
CA ASP A 327 21.36 -2.23 2.24
C ASP A 327 20.01 -2.48 2.93
N TRP A 328 19.43 -3.65 2.71
CA TRP A 328 18.23 -4.16 3.39
C TRP A 328 18.18 -5.68 3.32
N HIS A 329 17.59 -6.34 4.31
CA HIS A 329 17.46 -7.80 4.32
C HIS A 329 16.16 -8.23 5.01
N GLN A 330 15.59 -9.33 4.50
CA GLN A 330 14.42 -9.99 5.06
C GLN A 330 14.84 -11.14 5.99
N ASP A 331 15.55 -10.81 7.06
CA ASP A 331 16.06 -11.79 8.04
C ASP A 331 15.03 -12.12 9.14
N GLY A 332 13.84 -11.57 8.99
CA GLY A 332 12.75 -11.68 9.95
C GLY A 332 12.88 -10.75 11.15
N VAL A 333 11.79 -10.60 11.88
CA VAL A 333 11.71 -9.80 13.11
C VAL A 333 11.04 -10.62 14.22
N LEU A 334 11.73 -10.76 15.33
CA LEU A 334 11.21 -11.34 16.56
C LEU A 334 10.73 -10.21 17.48
N GLN A 335 9.41 -10.12 17.68
CA GLN A 335 8.80 -9.13 18.58
C GLN A 335 8.38 -9.78 19.89
N LEU A 336 9.21 -9.64 20.91
CA LEU A 336 8.99 -10.21 22.25
C LEU A 336 7.81 -9.54 22.95
N ALA A 337 7.07 -10.31 23.73
CA ALA A 337 6.05 -9.81 24.63
C ALA A 337 6.68 -9.02 25.79
N ARG A 338 6.01 -7.94 26.21
CA ARG A 338 6.46 -7.10 27.34
C ARG A 338 6.16 -7.73 28.69
N ASP A 339 5.07 -8.48 28.74
CA ASP A 339 4.54 -9.15 29.92
C ASP A 339 3.68 -10.35 29.50
N GLU A 340 3.23 -11.14 30.47
CA GLU A 340 2.44 -12.36 30.24
C GLU A 340 1.07 -12.06 29.63
N ALA A 341 0.45 -10.94 29.99
CA ALA A 341 -0.83 -10.52 29.39
C ALA A 341 -0.69 -10.26 27.90
N GLN A 342 0.40 -9.60 27.49
CA GLN A 342 0.70 -9.40 26.07
C GLN A 342 1.07 -10.71 25.38
N ALA A 343 1.79 -11.62 26.00
CA ALA A 343 2.11 -12.94 25.43
C ALA A 343 0.83 -13.72 25.11
N THR A 344 -0.10 -13.76 26.06
CA THR A 344 -1.43 -14.38 25.88
C THR A 344 -2.20 -13.72 24.72
N LEU A 345 -2.21 -12.40 24.65
CA LEU A 345 -2.85 -11.66 23.56
C LEU A 345 -2.20 -11.96 22.21
N GLN A 346 -0.88 -11.98 22.17
CA GLN A 346 -0.12 -12.29 20.95
C GLN A 346 -0.48 -13.69 20.41
N ARG A 347 -0.51 -14.70 21.26
CA ARG A 347 -0.90 -16.06 20.91
C ARG A 347 -2.32 -16.10 20.35
N ARG A 348 -3.28 -15.50 21.06
CA ARG A 348 -4.69 -15.44 20.63
C ARG A 348 -4.87 -14.77 19.25
N ILE A 349 -4.07 -13.73 18.95
CA ILE A 349 -4.14 -13.05 17.64
C ILE A 349 -3.66 -13.99 16.53
N VAL A 350 -2.57 -14.74 16.72
CA VAL A 350 -2.09 -15.70 15.71
C VAL A 350 -3.10 -16.84 15.55
N ASP A 351 -3.62 -17.38 16.66
CA ASP A 351 -4.63 -18.45 16.67
C ASP A 351 -5.96 -18.03 15.97
N SER A 352 -6.18 -16.74 15.72
CA SER A 352 -7.34 -16.26 14.95
C SER A 352 -7.26 -16.55 13.45
N GLY A 353 -6.13 -17.10 12.93
CA GLY A 353 -6.00 -17.62 11.57
C GLY A 353 -5.14 -16.77 10.62
N TYR A 354 -4.17 -16.03 11.15
CA TYR A 354 -3.13 -15.45 10.29
C TYR A 354 -2.27 -16.55 9.65
N PRO A 355 -1.84 -16.40 8.39
CA PRO A 355 -0.97 -17.37 7.74
C PRO A 355 0.45 -17.35 8.34
N ASP A 356 1.11 -18.53 8.38
CA ASP A 356 2.42 -18.70 9.00
C ASP A 356 3.54 -17.93 8.30
N ASP A 357 3.40 -17.64 7.00
CA ASP A 357 4.31 -16.80 6.23
C ASP A 357 4.17 -15.30 6.55
N TYR A 358 3.09 -14.93 7.26
CA TYR A 358 2.87 -13.56 7.74
C TYR A 358 3.29 -13.38 9.20
N VAL A 359 2.83 -14.24 10.12
CA VAL A 359 3.18 -14.19 11.54
C VAL A 359 3.02 -15.55 12.22
N GLN A 360 3.96 -15.87 13.10
CA GLN A 360 3.95 -17.06 13.97
C GLN A 360 4.05 -16.61 15.43
N TRP A 361 3.47 -17.37 16.35
CA TRP A 361 3.77 -17.23 17.76
C TRP A 361 4.83 -18.24 18.19
N LEU A 362 5.88 -17.77 18.86
CA LEU A 362 6.97 -18.59 19.38
C LEU A 362 6.95 -18.53 20.92
N ASP A 363 7.07 -19.68 21.57
CA ASP A 363 7.39 -19.72 22.98
C ASP A 363 8.81 -19.19 23.25
N ARG A 364 9.21 -19.09 24.50
CA ARG A 364 10.52 -18.54 24.89
C ARG A 364 11.69 -19.32 24.33
N ASP A 365 11.60 -20.65 24.29
CA ASP A 365 12.69 -21.52 23.84
C ASP A 365 12.86 -21.43 22.34
N ALA A 366 11.76 -21.50 21.58
CA ALA A 366 11.77 -21.29 20.12
C ALA A 366 12.22 -19.86 19.75
N ALA A 367 11.81 -18.85 20.52
CA ALA A 367 12.24 -17.47 20.34
C ALA A 367 13.76 -17.32 20.61
N SER A 368 14.28 -17.97 21.65
CA SER A 368 15.71 -17.98 21.96
C SER A 368 16.53 -18.69 20.88
N ALA A 369 16.05 -19.82 20.38
CA ALA A 369 16.68 -20.52 19.26
C ALA A 369 16.72 -19.64 18.00
N ARG A 370 15.65 -18.91 17.72
CA ARG A 370 15.57 -17.98 16.56
C ARG A 370 16.53 -16.80 16.71
N ALA A 371 16.63 -16.24 17.90
CA ALA A 371 17.54 -15.13 18.21
C ALA A 371 19.01 -15.56 18.30
N GLY A 372 19.32 -16.83 18.44
CA GLY A 372 20.68 -17.33 18.69
C GLY A 372 21.21 -16.98 20.08
N ALA A 373 20.36 -16.52 21.00
CA ALA A 373 20.70 -16.14 22.35
C ALA A 373 19.46 -16.25 23.27
N PRO A 374 19.62 -16.46 24.60
CA PRO A 374 18.48 -16.49 25.51
C PRO A 374 17.72 -15.16 25.53
N VAL A 375 16.44 -15.18 25.16
CA VAL A 375 15.57 -14.01 25.22
C VAL A 375 14.68 -14.01 26.46
N ALA A 376 14.17 -12.83 26.82
CA ALA A 376 13.40 -12.63 28.05
C ALA A 376 12.00 -13.28 28.04
N SER A 377 11.36 -13.43 26.87
CA SER A 377 9.96 -13.86 26.76
C SER A 377 9.66 -14.51 25.40
N SER A 378 8.47 -15.12 25.31
CA SER A 378 7.82 -15.50 24.05
C SER A 378 7.53 -14.27 23.18
N GLY A 379 7.12 -14.50 21.92
CA GLY A 379 6.81 -13.38 21.03
C GLY A 379 6.26 -13.77 19.67
N TRP A 380 5.98 -12.77 18.87
CA TRP A 380 5.70 -12.90 17.44
C TRP A 380 6.96 -13.00 16.62
N TRP A 381 6.96 -13.94 15.71
CA TRP A 381 7.92 -14.03 14.62
C TRP A 381 7.27 -13.60 13.31
N PHE A 382 7.85 -12.61 12.66
CA PHE A 382 7.44 -12.13 11.33
C PHE A 382 8.49 -12.56 10.30
N PRO A 383 8.26 -13.68 9.55
CA PRO A 383 9.30 -14.28 8.71
C PRO A 383 9.80 -13.36 7.59
N ALA A 384 8.88 -12.60 6.99
CA ALA A 384 9.18 -11.71 5.87
C ALA A 384 9.55 -10.28 6.30
N ALA A 385 9.55 -9.99 7.62
CA ALA A 385 9.93 -8.66 8.09
C ALA A 385 11.42 -8.38 7.86
N ALA A 386 11.78 -7.09 7.82
CA ALA A 386 13.07 -6.67 7.32
C ALA A 386 13.71 -5.58 8.20
N TRP A 387 15.01 -5.42 8.07
CA TRP A 387 15.69 -4.19 8.41
C TRP A 387 16.19 -3.49 7.14
N ILE A 388 16.34 -2.18 7.21
CA ILE A 388 16.65 -1.33 6.06
C ILE A 388 17.58 -0.20 6.52
N HIS A 389 18.54 0.17 5.67
CA HIS A 389 19.25 1.46 5.77
C HIS A 389 18.45 2.54 5.03
N PRO A 390 17.73 3.43 5.73
CA PRO A 390 16.78 4.34 5.07
C PRO A 390 17.43 5.31 4.07
N PRO A 391 18.68 5.83 4.31
CA PRO A 391 19.36 6.67 3.31
C PRO A 391 19.61 5.95 1.99
N ALA A 392 19.98 4.66 2.01
CA ALA A 392 20.18 3.88 0.78
C ALA A 392 18.86 3.68 0.01
N TRP A 393 17.77 3.45 0.74
CA TRP A 393 16.45 3.39 0.10
C TRP A 393 16.05 4.72 -0.54
N CYS A 394 16.22 5.85 0.15
CA CYS A 394 15.93 7.17 -0.43
C CYS A 394 16.76 7.43 -1.69
N ALA A 395 18.05 7.10 -1.66
CA ALA A 395 18.94 7.23 -2.81
C ALA A 395 18.51 6.36 -3.98
N ALA A 396 18.20 5.09 -3.74
CA ALA A 396 17.73 4.16 -4.76
C ALA A 396 16.39 4.59 -5.39
N ALA A 397 15.44 5.07 -4.58
CA ALA A 397 14.16 5.56 -5.05
C ALA A 397 14.32 6.81 -5.94
N LEU A 398 15.13 7.78 -5.53
CA LEU A 398 15.37 8.99 -6.31
C LEU A 398 16.19 8.74 -7.60
N ALA A 399 17.03 7.70 -7.61
CA ALA A 399 17.83 7.32 -8.77
C ALA A 399 17.10 6.43 -9.78
N ARG A 400 15.87 5.97 -9.48
CA ARG A 400 15.16 5.02 -10.36
C ARG A 400 14.80 5.61 -11.73
N HIS A 401 14.49 6.90 -11.78
CA HIS A 401 14.09 7.63 -12.99
C HIS A 401 14.94 8.90 -13.13
N PRO A 402 16.25 8.79 -13.43
CA PRO A 402 17.18 9.91 -13.40
C PRO A 402 16.86 10.98 -14.46
N GLU A 403 16.17 10.61 -15.52
CA GLU A 403 15.69 11.52 -16.57
C GLU A 403 14.47 12.36 -16.15
N LEU A 404 13.71 11.90 -15.13
CA LEU A 404 12.47 12.55 -14.67
C LEU A 404 12.62 13.20 -13.29
N ILE A 405 13.56 12.75 -12.45
CA ILE A 405 13.76 13.28 -11.08
C ILE A 405 15.03 14.13 -11.03
N ARG A 406 14.86 15.39 -10.61
CA ARG A 406 15.98 16.30 -10.31
C ARG A 406 15.98 16.62 -8.84
N VAL A 407 17.11 16.42 -8.16
CA VAL A 407 17.27 16.69 -6.73
C VAL A 407 18.22 17.87 -6.53
N HIS A 408 17.77 18.88 -5.79
CA HIS A 408 18.56 20.03 -5.37
C HIS A 408 18.68 20.01 -3.86
N THR A 409 19.89 19.84 -3.34
CA THR A 409 20.23 19.87 -1.92
C THR A 409 20.79 21.24 -1.53
N GLY A 410 20.73 21.60 -0.25
CA GLY A 410 21.11 22.94 0.23
C GLY A 410 20.10 24.03 -0.16
N VAL A 411 18.87 23.65 -0.51
CA VAL A 411 17.83 24.58 -0.98
C VAL A 411 16.67 24.59 0.01
N ASP A 412 16.58 25.66 0.82
CA ASP A 412 15.52 25.83 1.81
C ASP A 412 14.33 26.58 1.24
N VAL A 413 13.16 25.95 1.23
CA VAL A 413 11.90 26.55 0.81
C VAL A 413 11.26 27.25 2.00
N ALA A 414 11.31 28.59 2.01
CA ALA A 414 10.73 29.40 3.06
C ALA A 414 9.23 29.69 2.86
N ALA A 415 8.78 29.79 1.60
CA ALA A 415 7.39 30.09 1.29
C ALA A 415 6.91 29.38 0.01
N LEU A 416 5.59 29.15 -0.04
CA LEU A 416 4.87 28.75 -1.25
C LEU A 416 3.85 29.85 -1.59
N ALA A 417 3.82 30.25 -2.86
CA ALA A 417 2.79 31.13 -3.40
C ALA A 417 2.12 30.46 -4.59
N ARG A 418 0.92 30.89 -4.95
CA ARG A 418 0.23 30.42 -6.13
C ARG A 418 -0.01 31.60 -7.05
N ASP A 419 0.37 31.49 -8.33
CA ASP A 419 0.13 32.54 -9.31
C ASP A 419 -1.28 32.45 -9.93
N ASP A 420 -1.60 33.44 -10.78
CA ASP A 420 -2.91 33.53 -11.46
C ASP A 420 -3.11 32.43 -12.50
N GLU A 421 -2.03 31.77 -12.96
CA GLU A 421 -2.05 30.65 -13.90
C GLU A 421 -2.26 29.31 -13.15
N GLY A 422 -2.32 29.37 -11.82
CA GLY A 422 -2.55 28.20 -10.96
C GLY A 422 -1.28 27.41 -10.65
N GLN A 423 -0.09 27.93 -10.98
CA GLN A 423 1.19 27.31 -10.63
C GLN A 423 1.57 27.61 -9.19
N TRP A 424 2.12 26.64 -8.50
CA TRP A 424 2.77 26.84 -7.22
C TRP A 424 4.21 27.26 -7.45
N ILE A 425 4.65 28.31 -6.74
CA ILE A 425 6.00 28.86 -6.77
C ILE A 425 6.64 28.66 -5.40
N ALA A 426 7.72 27.90 -5.36
CA ALA A 426 8.58 27.78 -4.16
C ALA A 426 9.58 28.94 -4.13
N ARG A 427 9.70 29.60 -2.96
CA ARG A 427 10.57 30.74 -2.73
C ARG A 427 11.51 30.51 -1.56
N ASP A 428 12.71 31.09 -1.65
CA ASP A 428 13.65 31.15 -0.54
C ASP A 428 13.28 32.25 0.49
N SER A 429 14.10 32.42 1.52
CA SER A 429 13.93 33.44 2.55
C SER A 429 14.12 34.89 2.05
N GLN A 430 14.71 35.07 0.86
CA GLN A 430 14.88 36.37 0.22
C GLN A 430 13.74 36.68 -0.78
N GLY A 431 12.79 35.73 -0.92
CA GLY A 431 11.67 35.84 -1.87
C GLY A 431 12.02 35.46 -3.30
N SER A 432 13.24 35.00 -3.56
CA SER A 432 13.63 34.53 -4.90
C SER A 432 12.93 33.23 -5.26
N GLU A 433 12.54 33.10 -6.52
CA GLU A 433 11.92 31.86 -7.02
C GLU A 433 12.96 30.75 -7.13
N LEU A 434 12.66 29.60 -6.52
CA LEU A 434 13.47 28.40 -6.57
C LEU A 434 13.00 27.44 -7.67
N ALA A 435 11.69 27.25 -7.76
CA ALA A 435 11.06 26.37 -8.75
C ALA A 435 9.55 26.62 -8.79
N ARG A 436 8.88 26.16 -9.88
CA ARG A 436 7.42 26.19 -10.01
C ARG A 436 6.86 24.90 -10.61
N ALA A 437 5.65 24.54 -10.24
CA ALA A 437 4.88 23.43 -10.84
C ALA A 437 3.39 23.51 -10.49
N PRO A 438 2.50 22.88 -11.28
CA PRO A 438 1.07 22.81 -10.97
C PRO A 438 0.78 21.95 -9.73
N VAL A 439 1.69 21.04 -9.34
CA VAL A 439 1.53 20.16 -8.20
C VAL A 439 2.71 20.29 -7.24
N VAL A 440 2.41 20.38 -5.93
CA VAL A 440 3.40 20.37 -4.86
C VAL A 440 3.07 19.29 -3.84
N VAL A 441 4.08 18.55 -3.41
CA VAL A 441 4.01 17.60 -2.28
C VAL A 441 4.91 18.10 -1.16
N ILE A 442 4.32 18.46 -0.01
CA ILE A 442 5.05 18.85 1.19
C ILE A 442 5.40 17.59 1.98
N ALA A 443 6.70 17.27 2.08
CA ALA A 443 7.25 16.08 2.74
C ALA A 443 8.33 16.44 3.79
N THR A 444 8.17 17.59 4.45
CA THR A 444 9.17 18.22 5.33
C THR A 444 9.17 17.71 6.77
N ALA A 445 8.50 16.61 7.06
CA ALA A 445 8.34 16.02 8.40
C ALA A 445 7.55 16.93 9.37
N THR A 446 8.18 17.92 9.99
CA THR A 446 7.53 19.01 10.73
C THR A 446 7.56 20.25 9.84
N SER A 447 6.48 20.52 9.15
CA SER A 447 6.42 21.65 8.22
C SER A 447 6.42 22.99 8.95
N THR A 448 7.21 23.92 8.42
CA THR A 448 7.15 25.35 8.78
C THR A 448 6.39 26.16 7.74
N LEU A 449 5.90 25.53 6.67
CA LEU A 449 5.17 26.21 5.59
C LEU A 449 3.76 26.59 6.04
N ALA A 450 3.34 27.80 5.70
CA ALA A 450 2.05 28.37 6.12
C ALA A 450 0.85 27.48 5.71
N GLN A 451 0.95 26.83 4.55
CA GLN A 451 -0.10 25.97 4.00
C GLN A 451 -0.42 24.73 4.83
N THR A 452 0.51 24.28 5.67
CA THR A 452 0.35 23.08 6.52
C THR A 452 0.51 23.38 8.02
N ALA A 453 0.70 24.64 8.39
CA ALA A 453 0.90 25.06 9.78
C ALA A 453 -0.30 24.77 10.70
N HIS A 454 -1.51 24.66 10.12
CA HIS A 454 -2.74 24.33 10.85
C HIS A 454 -2.89 22.83 11.16
N LEU A 455 -2.08 21.97 10.53
CA LEU A 455 -2.15 20.52 10.75
C LEU A 455 -1.58 20.17 12.13
N PRO A 456 -2.29 19.36 12.94
CA PRO A 456 -1.92 19.11 14.33
C PRO A 456 -0.78 18.07 14.44
N LEU A 457 0.44 18.52 14.17
CA LEU A 457 1.64 17.71 14.32
C LEU A 457 2.40 18.05 15.59
N THR A 458 2.76 17.02 16.34
CA THR A 458 3.66 17.14 17.50
C THR A 458 5.03 16.59 17.16
N ARG A 459 6.08 17.31 17.58
CA ARG A 459 7.47 16.90 17.39
C ARG A 459 7.91 16.02 18.56
N GLY A 460 8.18 14.75 18.30
CA GLY A 460 8.74 13.82 19.29
C GLY A 460 10.22 13.53 18.99
N ARG A 461 11.12 13.79 19.93
CA ARG A 461 12.54 13.46 19.81
C ARG A 461 12.81 12.02 20.25
N ARG A 462 13.67 11.31 19.52
CA ARG A 462 14.13 9.95 19.86
C ARG A 462 15.63 9.85 19.65
N VAL A 463 16.30 9.13 20.55
CA VAL A 463 17.73 8.83 20.44
C VAL A 463 17.92 7.34 20.15
N VAL A 464 18.69 7.06 19.10
CA VAL A 464 19.17 5.72 18.71
C VAL A 464 20.64 5.61 19.09
N THR A 465 21.01 4.50 19.71
CA THR A 465 22.39 4.14 20.06
C THR A 465 22.99 3.27 18.99
N LEU A 466 24.25 3.45 18.66
CA LEU A 466 25.03 2.58 17.77
C LEU A 466 25.97 1.73 18.63
N LEU A 467 25.76 0.43 18.59
CA LEU A 467 26.59 -0.55 19.29
C LEU A 467 27.60 -1.17 18.32
N PRO A 468 28.87 -1.33 18.71
CA PRO A 468 29.78 -2.19 17.95
C PRO A 468 29.20 -3.59 17.74
N ALA A 469 29.34 -4.15 16.56
CA ALA A 469 28.75 -5.45 16.22
C ALA A 469 29.17 -6.57 17.18
N ALA A 470 30.42 -6.54 17.65
CA ALA A 470 30.98 -7.51 18.57
C ALA A 470 30.45 -7.38 20.01
N ALA A 471 29.82 -6.28 20.39
CA ALA A 471 29.33 -6.05 21.75
C ALA A 471 28.15 -6.96 22.14
N VAL A 472 27.38 -7.47 21.15
CA VAL A 472 26.23 -8.33 21.40
C VAL A 472 26.23 -9.51 20.43
N ALA A 473 26.30 -10.73 20.97
CA ALA A 473 26.12 -11.95 20.18
C ALA A 473 24.62 -12.16 19.90
N LEU A 474 24.24 -12.10 18.64
CA LEU A 474 22.87 -12.27 18.16
C LEU A 474 22.92 -12.86 16.75
N ALA A 475 21.98 -13.72 16.41
CA ALA A 475 21.77 -14.18 15.05
C ALA A 475 21.42 -13.00 14.11
N ASP A 476 21.44 -13.24 12.80
CA ASP A 476 21.08 -12.24 11.79
C ASP A 476 19.55 -12.05 11.75
N THR A 477 18.96 -11.65 12.88
CA THR A 477 17.54 -11.32 13.01
C THR A 477 17.37 -10.01 13.77
N VAL A 478 16.26 -9.34 13.54
CA VAL A 478 15.90 -8.16 14.32
C VAL A 478 15.16 -8.58 15.58
N LEU A 479 15.59 -8.05 16.73
CA LEU A 479 14.90 -8.23 18.00
C LEU A 479 14.15 -6.96 18.39
N CYS A 480 12.88 -7.08 18.74
CA CYS A 480 12.02 -5.98 19.17
C CYS A 480 11.31 -6.29 20.50
N ARG A 481 11.12 -5.28 21.35
CA ARG A 481 10.25 -5.26 22.52
C ARG A 481 9.82 -3.82 22.82
N ASN A 482 10.38 -3.18 23.84
CA ASN A 482 10.27 -1.73 24.11
C ASN A 482 11.32 -0.89 23.35
N ALA A 483 12.24 -1.55 22.70
CA ALA A 483 13.23 -1.05 21.76
C ALA A 483 13.39 -2.06 20.63
N TYR A 484 14.27 -1.79 19.70
CA TYR A 484 14.74 -2.74 18.70
C TYR A 484 16.26 -2.86 18.74
N LEU A 485 16.77 -4.02 18.36
CA LEU A 485 18.18 -4.26 18.05
C LEU A 485 18.23 -4.85 16.64
N THR A 486 19.02 -4.24 15.75
CA THR A 486 19.19 -4.72 14.37
C THR A 486 20.35 -5.70 14.26
N PRO A 487 20.43 -6.52 13.20
CA PRO A 487 21.64 -7.20 12.80
C PRO A 487 22.82 -6.23 12.60
N ALA A 488 24.01 -6.78 12.52
CA ALA A 488 25.20 -5.99 12.25
C ALA A 488 25.20 -5.47 10.81
N PHE A 489 25.40 -4.16 10.66
CA PHE A 489 25.53 -3.50 9.38
C PHE A 489 26.70 -2.52 9.46
N ARG A 490 27.67 -2.62 8.54
CA ARG A 490 28.90 -1.77 8.54
C ARG A 490 29.59 -1.73 9.91
N GLY A 491 29.67 -2.87 10.58
CA GLY A 491 30.34 -3.00 11.88
C GLY A 491 29.54 -2.51 13.10
N LEU A 492 28.31 -2.04 12.92
CA LEU A 492 27.46 -1.47 13.97
C LEU A 492 26.08 -2.14 13.99
N ARG A 493 25.43 -2.12 15.18
CA ARG A 493 24.03 -2.47 15.39
C ARG A 493 23.27 -1.22 15.85
N ALA A 494 22.09 -0.97 15.33
CA ALA A 494 21.22 0.10 15.83
C ALA A 494 20.37 -0.43 16.98
N LEU A 495 20.44 0.23 18.13
CA LEU A 495 19.65 -0.03 19.33
C LEU A 495 18.79 1.19 19.64
N GLY A 496 17.49 1.00 19.75
CA GLY A 496 16.62 2.13 20.11
C GLY A 496 15.12 1.89 19.96
N ALA A 497 14.34 2.93 20.25
CA ALA A 497 14.80 4.28 20.55
C ALA A 497 14.25 4.74 21.91
N THR A 498 14.99 5.59 22.57
CA THR A 498 14.55 6.27 23.80
C THR A 498 13.98 7.64 23.48
N ALA A 499 12.88 8.01 24.18
CA ALA A 499 12.32 9.36 24.11
C ALA A 499 13.27 10.34 24.82
N ALA A 500 13.48 11.50 24.21
CA ALA A 500 14.30 12.56 24.72
C ALA A 500 13.57 13.92 24.59
N PRO A 501 13.92 14.92 25.38
CA PRO A 501 13.45 16.29 25.17
C PRO A 501 13.73 16.79 23.75
N PRO A 502 12.98 17.80 23.28
CA PRO A 502 13.28 18.45 22.00
C PRO A 502 14.74 18.87 21.91
N ASP A 503 15.30 18.76 20.70
CA ASP A 503 16.68 19.16 20.37
C ASP A 503 17.81 18.42 21.12
N SER A 504 17.49 17.37 21.91
CA SER A 504 18.50 16.52 22.54
C SER A 504 19.36 15.83 21.48
N GLU A 505 20.68 15.92 21.64
CA GLU A 505 21.63 15.10 20.88
C GLU A 505 21.88 13.75 21.57
N ALA A 506 22.57 12.85 20.89
CA ALA A 506 23.02 11.60 21.49
C ALA A 506 23.98 11.89 22.65
N ALA A 507 23.74 11.25 23.80
CA ALA A 507 24.51 11.47 25.01
C ALA A 507 24.44 10.21 25.92
N PRO A 508 25.43 10.02 26.83
CA PRO A 508 25.54 8.81 27.65
C PRO A 508 24.26 8.42 28.41
N GLN A 509 23.51 9.38 28.91
CA GLN A 509 22.25 9.11 29.63
C GLN A 509 21.19 8.43 28.74
N TRP A 510 21.12 8.78 27.46
CA TRP A 510 20.18 8.16 26.52
C TRP A 510 20.65 6.79 26.07
N HIS A 511 21.98 6.61 25.95
CA HIS A 511 22.60 5.31 25.68
C HIS A 511 22.35 4.35 26.84
N ALA A 512 22.52 4.79 28.09
CA ALA A 512 22.22 3.99 29.26
C ALA A 512 20.75 3.50 29.29
N LEU A 513 19.80 4.35 28.92
CA LEU A 513 18.39 3.97 28.82
C LEU A 513 18.13 2.96 27.70
N ASN A 514 18.82 3.07 26.56
CA ASN A 514 18.73 2.08 25.49
C ASN A 514 19.37 0.75 25.91
N LEU A 515 20.51 0.76 26.62
CA LEU A 515 21.14 -0.44 27.19
C LEU A 515 20.24 -1.15 28.22
N ALA A 516 19.54 -0.40 29.07
CA ALA A 516 18.55 -0.99 29.98
C ALA A 516 17.39 -1.70 29.24
N LYS A 517 16.98 -1.20 28.06
CA LYS A 517 16.01 -1.88 27.22
C LYS A 517 16.59 -3.09 26.51
N LEU A 518 17.89 -3.06 26.15
CA LEU A 518 18.60 -4.22 25.63
C LEU A 518 18.64 -5.33 26.68
N GLU A 519 19.01 -5.00 27.91
CA GLU A 519 19.04 -5.95 29.05
C GLU A 519 17.67 -6.60 29.27
N ALA A 520 16.60 -5.82 29.14
CA ALA A 520 15.22 -6.33 29.25
C ALA A 520 14.83 -7.28 28.09
N MET A 521 15.47 -7.21 26.94
CA MET A 521 15.25 -8.12 25.79
C MET A 521 16.16 -9.35 25.83
N LEU A 522 17.44 -9.12 26.12
CA LEU A 522 18.53 -10.09 26.15
C LEU A 522 19.25 -9.98 27.50
N PRO A 523 18.87 -10.77 28.50
CA PRO A 523 19.50 -10.72 29.80
C PRO A 523 21.01 -10.96 29.74
N GLY A 524 21.79 -10.08 30.35
CA GLY A 524 23.26 -10.10 30.35
C GLY A 524 23.92 -9.42 29.13
N ALA A 525 23.16 -9.01 28.12
CA ALA A 525 23.73 -8.46 26.89
C ALA A 525 24.28 -7.03 27.03
N SER A 526 23.95 -6.31 28.08
CA SER A 526 24.48 -4.96 28.36
C SER A 526 25.71 -4.95 29.26
N ALA A 527 26.13 -6.12 29.78
CA ALA A 527 27.23 -6.22 30.72
C ALA A 527 28.56 -5.72 30.11
N GLY A 528 29.26 -4.86 30.82
CA GLY A 528 30.57 -4.31 30.41
C GLY A 528 30.52 -3.27 29.28
N ILE A 529 29.33 -2.85 28.83
CA ILE A 529 29.21 -1.80 27.83
C ILE A 529 29.12 -0.43 28.52
N ASP A 530 30.12 0.42 28.30
CA ASP A 530 30.16 1.78 28.84
C ASP A 530 29.35 2.74 27.94
N PRO A 531 28.25 3.32 28.45
CA PRO A 531 27.44 4.29 27.68
C PRO A 531 28.22 5.52 27.21
N ALA A 532 29.31 5.90 27.89
CA ALA A 532 30.09 7.08 27.54
C ALA A 532 30.92 6.88 26.27
N GLN A 533 31.15 5.63 25.86
CA GLN A 533 31.93 5.30 24.65
C GLN A 533 31.06 5.01 23.43
N LEU A 534 29.74 5.16 23.56
CA LEU A 534 28.80 4.85 22.48
C LEU A 534 28.47 6.10 21.67
N ASP A 535 28.42 5.91 20.36
CA ASP A 535 27.84 6.86 19.41
C ASP A 535 26.35 6.66 19.25
N GLY A 536 25.69 7.65 18.66
CA GLY A 536 24.28 7.58 18.37
C GLY A 536 23.77 8.82 17.64
N ARG A 537 22.46 8.89 17.49
CA ARG A 537 21.83 10.07 16.90
C ARG A 537 20.47 10.38 17.49
N GLY A 538 20.19 11.66 17.65
CA GLY A 538 18.84 12.16 17.88
C GLY A 538 18.10 12.39 16.58
N CYS A 539 16.85 11.98 16.51
CA CYS A 539 15.99 12.26 15.34
C CYS A 539 14.57 12.61 15.78
N ASP A 540 13.95 13.51 15.02
CA ASP A 540 12.57 13.89 15.26
C ASP A 540 11.62 12.89 14.60
N ARG A 541 10.52 12.62 15.28
CA ARG A 541 9.42 11.76 14.78
C ARG A 541 8.11 12.53 14.92
N PRO A 542 7.75 13.35 13.92
CA PRO A 542 6.49 14.09 13.96
C PRO A 542 5.32 13.11 13.89
N THR A 543 4.34 13.33 14.76
CA THR A 543 3.14 12.49 14.86
C THR A 543 1.89 13.36 14.93
N SER A 544 0.81 12.87 14.33
CA SER A 544 -0.53 13.39 14.53
C SER A 544 -1.12 12.88 15.86
N PRO A 545 -2.19 13.50 16.39
CA PRO A 545 -2.84 13.07 17.63
C PRO A 545 -3.33 11.62 17.62
N ASP A 546 -3.85 11.14 16.49
CA ASP A 546 -4.32 9.76 16.31
C ASP A 546 -3.23 8.77 15.84
N ARG A 547 -1.99 9.24 15.71
CA ARG A 547 -0.81 8.47 15.28
C ARG A 547 -0.91 7.84 13.90
N LEU A 548 -1.83 8.31 13.05
CA LEU A 548 -1.92 7.95 11.65
C LEU A 548 -1.25 9.03 10.78
N PRO A 549 -0.69 8.69 9.62
CA PRO A 549 -0.03 9.68 8.78
C PRO A 549 -1.02 10.69 8.20
N LEU A 550 -0.49 11.82 7.73
CA LEU A 550 -1.22 12.83 6.96
C LEU A 550 -0.79 12.71 5.50
N VAL A 551 -1.66 12.13 4.66
CA VAL A 551 -1.36 11.83 3.26
C VAL A 551 -2.54 12.21 2.39
N GLY A 552 -2.35 13.15 1.48
CA GLY A 552 -3.41 13.58 0.57
C GLY A 552 -3.42 15.09 0.30
N ALA A 553 -4.49 15.54 -0.36
CA ALA A 553 -4.69 16.96 -0.67
C ALA A 553 -4.88 17.79 0.62
N VAL A 554 -4.16 18.91 0.71
CA VAL A 554 -4.18 19.79 1.88
C VAL A 554 -5.47 20.62 1.88
N ASP A 555 -6.15 20.70 3.02
CA ASP A 555 -7.33 21.53 3.21
C ASP A 555 -6.99 23.02 3.36
N ILE A 556 -8.00 23.86 3.17
CA ILE A 556 -7.88 25.29 3.41
C ILE A 556 -7.97 25.53 4.91
N ALA A 557 -6.97 26.21 5.47
CA ALA A 557 -6.91 26.54 6.90
C ALA A 557 -8.18 27.27 7.37
N GLY A 558 -8.66 26.95 8.57
CA GLY A 558 -9.87 27.54 9.15
C GLY A 558 -11.18 26.94 8.67
N THR A 559 -11.18 26.01 7.75
CA THR A 559 -12.39 25.31 7.31
C THR A 559 -12.91 24.43 8.45
N ARG A 560 -14.03 24.82 9.05
CA ARG A 560 -14.81 23.97 9.98
C ARG A 560 -16.11 23.62 9.30
N THR A 561 -16.45 22.33 9.25
CA THR A 561 -17.62 21.91 8.48
C THR A 561 -18.16 20.56 8.95
N SER A 562 -19.49 20.44 8.98
CA SER A 562 -20.22 19.18 9.16
C SER A 562 -20.45 18.42 7.86
N VAL A 563 -19.98 18.95 6.71
CA VAL A 563 -20.08 18.23 5.43
C VAL A 563 -19.20 16.98 5.44
N ARG A 564 -19.43 16.10 4.49
CA ARG A 564 -18.60 14.90 4.32
C ARG A 564 -17.13 15.28 4.06
N LEU A 565 -16.20 14.45 4.53
CA LEU A 565 -14.75 14.66 4.42
C LEU A 565 -14.31 14.92 2.97
N ASP A 566 -14.88 14.20 2.01
CA ASP A 566 -14.61 14.34 0.57
C ASP A 566 -15.16 15.65 -0.04
N ARG A 567 -15.92 16.44 0.70
CA ARG A 567 -16.48 17.75 0.28
C ARG A 567 -15.77 18.94 0.90
N ILE A 568 -14.81 18.71 1.80
CA ILE A 568 -14.00 19.79 2.36
C ILE A 568 -13.16 20.43 1.27
N ALA A 569 -13.14 21.77 1.25
CA ALA A 569 -12.38 22.53 0.27
C ALA A 569 -10.87 22.27 0.43
N ARG A 570 -10.18 22.02 -0.67
CA ARG A 570 -8.74 21.75 -0.74
C ARG A 570 -8.01 22.88 -1.44
N GLN A 571 -6.73 23.03 -1.11
CA GLN A 571 -5.81 23.87 -1.87
C GLN A 571 -5.48 23.15 -3.18
N PRO A 572 -5.87 23.70 -4.36
CA PRO A 572 -5.71 22.97 -5.62
C PRO A 572 -4.24 22.70 -5.93
N GLY A 573 -3.88 21.47 -6.26
CA GLY A 573 -2.52 21.05 -6.59
C GLY A 573 -1.58 20.91 -5.40
N LEU A 574 -2.05 21.13 -4.15
CA LEU A 574 -1.20 21.00 -2.96
C LEU A 574 -1.53 19.72 -2.19
N TYR A 575 -0.51 18.93 -1.96
CA TYR A 575 -0.58 17.66 -1.23
C TYR A 575 0.46 17.62 -0.10
N CYS A 576 0.26 16.74 0.86
CA CYS A 576 1.26 16.51 1.89
C CYS A 576 1.46 15.02 2.19
N ALA A 577 2.65 14.72 2.73
CA ALA A 577 3.10 13.42 3.20
C ALA A 577 3.85 13.60 4.53
N LEU A 578 3.10 13.68 5.64
CA LEU A 578 3.59 14.17 6.93
C LEU A 578 3.18 13.23 8.08
N GLY A 579 3.80 13.39 9.25
CA GLY A 579 3.32 12.79 10.50
C GLY A 579 3.53 11.28 10.62
N TYR A 580 4.56 10.71 10.02
CA TYR A 580 4.79 9.25 10.00
C TYR A 580 5.27 8.64 11.33
N GLY A 581 5.68 9.47 12.28
CA GLY A 581 6.10 9.03 13.60
C GLY A 581 7.19 7.97 13.56
N ALA A 582 6.94 6.85 14.24
CA ALA A 582 7.87 5.71 14.31
C ALA A 582 7.71 4.71 13.15
N ARG A 583 6.79 4.94 12.20
CA ARG A 583 6.41 3.96 11.17
C ARG A 583 6.71 4.43 9.74
N GLY A 584 7.65 5.36 9.59
CA GLY A 584 8.02 5.87 8.26
C GLY A 584 8.39 4.78 7.26
N LEU A 585 9.09 3.74 7.67
CA LEU A 585 9.44 2.60 6.82
C LEU A 585 8.21 1.85 6.29
N ALA A 586 7.23 1.59 7.16
CA ALA A 586 6.02 0.87 6.74
C ALA A 586 5.09 1.73 5.87
N TRP A 587 5.10 3.06 6.03
CA TRP A 587 4.10 3.91 5.39
C TRP A 587 4.60 4.66 4.16
N SER A 588 5.90 5.00 4.07
CA SER A 588 6.38 5.93 3.04
C SER A 588 6.14 5.45 1.62
N ALA A 589 6.44 4.19 1.30
CA ALA A 589 6.25 3.65 -0.04
C ALA A 589 4.77 3.64 -0.44
N LEU A 590 3.88 3.17 0.45
CA LEU A 590 2.44 3.15 0.21
C LEU A 590 1.84 4.55 0.15
N ALA A 591 2.32 5.48 0.97
CA ALA A 591 1.88 6.88 0.93
C ALA A 591 2.27 7.57 -0.39
N GLY A 592 3.47 7.32 -0.90
CA GLY A 592 3.88 7.77 -2.23
C GLY A 592 2.97 7.23 -3.33
N GLU A 593 2.62 5.94 -3.27
CA GLU A 593 1.68 5.31 -4.20
C GLU A 593 0.27 5.90 -4.09
N LEU A 594 -0.22 6.13 -2.85
CA LEU A 594 -1.51 6.75 -2.60
C LEU A 594 -1.58 8.17 -3.18
N LEU A 595 -0.56 9.00 -2.92
CA LEU A 595 -0.48 10.36 -3.47
C LEU A 595 -0.44 10.37 -4.99
N ALA A 596 0.41 9.53 -5.60
CA ALA A 596 0.51 9.46 -7.04
C ALA A 596 -0.79 8.98 -7.67
N SER A 597 -1.49 8.01 -7.07
CA SER A 597 -2.81 7.55 -7.52
C SER A 597 -3.87 8.65 -7.40
N GLN A 598 -3.88 9.45 -6.32
CA GLN A 598 -4.79 10.60 -6.16
C GLN A 598 -4.51 11.69 -7.21
N ILE A 599 -3.25 12.04 -7.41
CA ILE A 599 -2.82 13.06 -8.37
C ILE A 599 -3.15 12.66 -9.81
N CYS A 600 -3.00 11.38 -10.14
CA CYS A 600 -3.27 10.86 -11.49
C CYS A 600 -4.72 10.40 -11.71
N GLY A 601 -5.58 10.43 -10.68
CA GLY A 601 -6.98 9.99 -10.80
C GLY A 601 -7.16 8.49 -11.03
N GLU A 602 -6.22 7.68 -10.52
CA GLU A 602 -6.20 6.20 -10.61
C GLU A 602 -6.99 5.54 -9.46
N PRO A 603 -7.36 4.25 -9.57
CA PRO A 603 -7.87 3.49 -8.44
C PRO A 603 -6.89 3.52 -7.26
N LEU A 604 -7.39 3.78 -6.05
CA LEU A 604 -6.52 3.95 -4.88
C LEU A 604 -6.00 2.60 -4.34
N PRO A 605 -4.82 2.58 -3.70
CA PRO A 605 -4.15 1.35 -3.28
C PRO A 605 -4.64 0.77 -1.97
N VAL A 606 -5.54 1.46 -1.27
CA VAL A 606 -6.13 1.04 0.01
C VAL A 606 -7.61 1.40 0.06
N GLU A 607 -8.30 0.78 0.99
CA GLU A 607 -9.73 0.98 1.21
C GLU A 607 -10.05 2.43 1.60
N LYS A 608 -11.25 2.88 1.23
CA LYS A 608 -11.71 4.25 1.44
C LYS A 608 -11.58 4.72 2.90
N ASP A 609 -11.91 3.88 3.86
CA ASP A 609 -11.80 4.22 5.28
C ASP A 609 -10.34 4.42 5.73
N LEU A 610 -9.36 3.73 5.12
CA LEU A 610 -7.94 3.98 5.33
C LEU A 610 -7.48 5.28 4.65
N VAL A 611 -8.00 5.58 3.46
CA VAL A 611 -7.76 6.87 2.80
C VAL A 611 -8.28 8.01 3.68
N ASP A 612 -9.53 7.91 4.15
CA ASP A 612 -10.16 8.91 5.02
C ASP A 612 -9.40 9.06 6.36
N ALA A 613 -8.85 7.96 6.88
CA ALA A 613 -8.03 7.96 8.10
C ALA A 613 -6.66 8.62 7.92
N CYS A 614 -6.13 8.68 6.70
CA CYS A 614 -4.90 9.39 6.37
C CYS A 614 -5.12 10.83 5.89
N ASP A 615 -6.36 11.21 5.57
CA ASP A 615 -6.68 12.51 4.99
C ASP A 615 -6.28 13.67 5.92
N PRO A 616 -5.52 14.69 5.44
CA PRO A 616 -5.12 15.83 6.25
C PRO A 616 -6.29 16.59 6.88
N ALA A 617 -7.42 16.72 6.17
CA ALA A 617 -8.61 17.43 6.65
C ALA A 617 -9.45 16.67 7.69
N ARG A 618 -9.09 15.42 8.03
CA ARG A 618 -9.87 14.63 9.01
C ARG A 618 -10.01 15.30 10.38
N PHE A 619 -9.04 16.13 10.77
CA PHE A 619 -9.10 16.86 12.03
C PHE A 619 -10.07 18.05 11.98
N ALA A 620 -10.07 18.80 10.88
CA ALA A 620 -11.05 19.86 10.64
C ALA A 620 -12.48 19.29 10.56
N TRP A 621 -12.65 18.15 9.91
CA TRP A 621 -13.91 17.42 9.82
C TRP A 621 -14.41 16.95 11.20
N ARG A 622 -13.58 16.32 12.01
CA ARG A 622 -13.93 15.88 13.38
C ARG A 622 -14.32 17.07 14.26
N ALA A 623 -13.54 18.16 14.20
CA ALA A 623 -13.83 19.38 14.97
C ALA A 623 -15.18 20.05 14.58
N GLY A 624 -15.58 19.96 13.29
CA GLY A 624 -16.88 20.44 12.82
C GLY A 624 -18.04 19.62 13.37
N ARG A 625 -17.91 18.31 13.48
CA ARG A 625 -18.95 17.39 13.99
C ARG A 625 -19.16 17.54 15.49
N THR A 626 -18.11 17.65 16.28
CA THR A 626 -18.23 17.88 17.73
C THR A 626 -18.90 19.21 18.04
N ALA A 627 -18.68 20.26 17.22
CA ALA A 627 -19.35 21.54 17.37
C ALA A 627 -20.87 21.51 17.05
N THR A 628 -21.33 20.56 16.24
CA THR A 628 -22.75 20.40 15.85
C THR A 628 -23.50 19.34 16.67
N GLY A 629 -22.85 18.67 17.65
CA GLY A 629 -23.48 17.68 18.52
C GLY A 629 -23.95 16.40 17.80
N THR A 630 -23.43 16.13 16.60
CA THR A 630 -23.67 14.90 15.83
C THR A 630 -22.48 13.95 16.00
N ASP A 631 -22.44 13.24 17.13
CA ASP A 631 -21.59 12.05 17.30
C ASP A 631 -22.27 10.78 16.77
#